data_b278a3be02df2f09174688edafa82ac1
#
_entry.id   b278a3be02df2f09174688edafa82ac1
#
_cell.length_a   1.000
_cell.length_b   1.000
_cell.length_c   1.000
_cell.angle_alpha   90.00
_cell.angle_beta   90.00
_cell.angle_gamma   90.00
#
_symmetry.space_group_name_H-M   'P 1'
#
loop_
_entity.id
_entity.type
_entity.pdbx_description
1 polymer ?
#
loop_
_entity_poly.entity_id
_entity_poly.type
_entity_poly.pdbx_seq_one_letter_code
_entity_poly.pdbx_strand_id
1 'polypeptide(L)' 'MKTLRQVKVGDRARVVKLHGEGAVKRRIMDMGITKGVEVYVRKVAPLGDPVEITVRGYELSIRKADADMIEVE' A
#
# COMPACT_ATOMS: atom_id res chain seq x y z
N MET A 1 4.18 14.80 -1.00
CA MET A 1 4.18 13.36 -1.37
C MET A 1 2.96 12.69 -0.78
N LYS A 2 2.23 11.93 -1.59
CA LYS A 2 1.07 11.19 -1.11
C LYS A 2 1.44 9.72 -0.93
N THR A 3 1.10 9.14 0.21
CA THR A 3 1.37 7.73 0.46
C THR A 3 0.07 6.93 0.47
N LEU A 4 0.20 5.61 0.38
CA LEU A 4 -0.96 4.72 0.41
C LEU A 4 -1.77 4.89 1.69
N ARG A 5 -1.11 5.22 2.79
CA ARG A 5 -1.77 5.47 4.07
C ARG A 5 -2.79 6.61 3.99
N GLN A 6 -2.58 7.55 3.06
CA GLN A 6 -3.44 8.71 2.91
C GLN A 6 -4.60 8.49 1.93
N VAL A 7 -4.63 7.34 1.28
CA VAL A 7 -5.71 6.99 0.35
C VAL A 7 -6.93 6.56 1.16
N LYS A 8 -8.08 7.12 0.82
CA LYS A 8 -9.33 6.82 1.53
C LYS A 8 -9.87 5.45 1.15
N VAL A 9 -10.59 4.83 2.09
CA VAL A 9 -11.31 3.58 1.83
C VAL A 9 -12.25 3.79 0.64
N GLY A 10 -12.20 2.85 -0.29
CA GLY A 10 -13.00 2.92 -1.52
C GLY A 10 -12.28 3.57 -2.67
N ASP A 11 -11.13 4.17 -2.44
CA ASP A 11 -10.36 4.82 -3.50
C ASP A 11 -9.24 3.93 -4.00
N ARG A 12 -8.75 4.25 -5.19
CA ARG A 12 -7.63 3.58 -5.83
C ARG A 12 -6.49 4.56 -6.02
N ALA A 13 -5.29 4.01 -6.12
CA ALA A 13 -4.10 4.82 -6.36
C ALA A 13 -3.08 3.98 -7.10
N ARG A 14 -2.20 4.65 -7.84
CA ARG A 14 -1.14 3.99 -8.59
C ARG A 14 0.17 4.20 -7.85
N VAL A 15 0.92 3.13 -7.68
CA VAL A 15 2.22 3.19 -7.01
C VAL A 15 3.24 3.87 -7.93
N VAL A 16 3.89 4.91 -7.41
CA VAL A 16 4.92 5.62 -8.17
C VAL A 16 6.32 5.36 -7.63
N LYS A 17 6.44 5.04 -6.34
CA LYS A 17 7.74 4.76 -5.76
C LYS A 17 7.59 4.03 -4.43
N LEU A 18 8.53 3.14 -4.15
CA LEU A 18 8.63 2.49 -2.85
C LEU A 18 9.80 3.11 -2.09
N HIS A 19 9.53 3.52 -0.86
CA HIS A 19 10.55 4.08 0.03
C HIS A 19 10.96 3.03 1.04
N GLY A 20 11.92 3.38 1.90
CA GLY A 20 12.37 2.51 2.98
C GLY A 20 13.66 1.79 2.64
N GLU A 21 14.18 1.08 3.62
CA GLU A 21 15.41 0.32 3.50
C GLU A 21 15.18 -1.00 2.77
N GLY A 22 16.27 -1.63 2.33
CA GLY A 22 16.23 -2.80 1.46
C GLY A 22 15.27 -3.91 1.87
N ALA A 23 15.29 -4.31 3.14
CA ALA A 23 14.45 -5.41 3.62
C ALA A 23 12.95 -5.06 3.57
N VAL A 24 12.61 -3.85 3.98
CA VAL A 24 11.22 -3.37 3.97
C VAL A 24 10.73 -3.27 2.53
N LYS A 25 11.52 -2.65 1.68
CA LYS A 25 11.17 -2.47 0.27
C LYS A 25 10.99 -3.81 -0.42
N ARG A 26 11.89 -4.77 -0.15
CA ARG A 26 11.81 -6.10 -0.73
C ARG A 26 10.53 -6.81 -0.29
N ARG A 27 10.18 -6.72 0.99
CA ARG A 27 8.97 -7.33 1.52
C ARG A 27 7.73 -6.79 0.83
N ILE A 28 7.68 -5.47 0.63
CA ILE A 28 6.56 -4.84 -0.06
C ILE A 28 6.47 -5.32 -1.50
N MET A 29 7.61 -5.40 -2.18
CA MET A 29 7.66 -5.88 -3.56
C MET A 29 7.23 -7.34 -3.67
N ASP A 30 7.61 -8.16 -2.70
CA ASP A 30 7.26 -9.58 -2.69
C ASP A 30 5.75 -9.78 -2.56
N MET A 31 5.04 -8.81 -2.02
CA MET A 31 3.58 -8.85 -1.94
C MET A 31 2.92 -8.44 -3.25
N GLY A 32 3.70 -8.11 -4.28
CA GLY A 32 3.16 -7.69 -5.56
C GLY A 32 2.95 -6.19 -5.69
N ILE A 33 3.38 -5.42 -4.70
CA ILE A 33 3.25 -3.97 -4.72
C ILE A 33 4.50 -3.39 -5.35
N THR A 34 4.42 -3.09 -6.64
CA THR A 34 5.55 -2.59 -7.42
C THR A 34 5.15 -1.31 -8.13
N LYS A 35 6.15 -0.57 -8.61
CA LYS A 35 5.91 0.68 -9.33
C LYS A 35 4.96 0.44 -10.52
N GLY A 36 3.97 1.31 -10.64
CA GLY A 36 2.99 1.26 -11.74
C GLY A 36 1.75 0.43 -11.44
N VAL A 37 1.74 -0.33 -10.34
CA VAL A 37 0.58 -1.16 -10.02
C VAL A 37 -0.51 -0.31 -9.38
N GLU A 38 -1.77 -0.67 -9.64
CA GLU A 38 -2.91 -0.02 -9.02
C GLU A 38 -3.26 -0.74 -7.73
N VAL A 39 -3.53 0.02 -6.68
CA VAL A 39 -3.93 -0.50 -5.38
C VAL A 39 -5.30 0.07 -5.02
N TYR A 40 -6.20 -0.79 -4.60
CA TYR A 40 -7.52 -0.41 -4.12
C TYR A 40 -7.55 -0.56 -2.60
N VAL A 41 -7.94 0.48 -1.88
CA VAL A 41 -8.05 0.43 -0.42
C VAL A 41 -9.45 -0.04 -0.05
N ARG A 42 -9.55 -1.29 0.43
CA ARG A 42 -10.84 -1.90 0.75
C ARG A 42 -11.35 -1.48 2.13
N LYS A 43 -10.44 -1.44 3.09
CA LYS A 43 -10.85 -1.32 4.49
C LYS A 43 -9.65 -0.91 5.33
N VAL A 44 -9.91 -0.19 6.41
CA VAL A 44 -8.89 0.18 7.39
C VAL A 44 -9.42 -0.20 8.76
N ALA A 45 -8.64 -0.89 9.56
CA ALA A 45 -9.03 -1.27 10.90
C ALA A 45 -9.30 -0.02 11.75
N PRO A 46 -10.12 -0.14 12.82
CA PRO A 46 -10.55 1.02 13.60
C PRO A 46 -9.44 1.96 14.08
N LEU A 47 -8.25 1.42 14.35
CA LEU A 47 -7.12 2.23 14.80
C LEU A 47 -6.19 2.62 13.65
N GLY A 48 -6.62 2.41 12.41
CA GLY A 48 -5.82 2.74 11.24
C GLY A 48 -4.82 1.66 10.84
N ASP A 49 -4.81 0.52 11.51
CA ASP A 49 -3.82 -0.53 11.28
C ASP A 49 -4.43 -1.90 11.63
N PRO A 50 -4.41 -2.87 10.73
CA PRO A 50 -3.83 -2.85 9.39
C PRO A 50 -4.72 -2.18 8.33
N VAL A 51 -4.14 -1.97 7.16
CA VAL A 51 -4.85 -1.49 5.98
C VAL A 51 -5.08 -2.69 5.06
N GLU A 52 -6.33 -2.91 4.67
CA GLU A 52 -6.67 -4.02 3.76
C GLU A 52 -6.82 -3.48 2.34
N ILE A 53 -6.07 -4.08 1.43
CA ILE A 53 -5.99 -3.61 0.05
C ILE A 53 -6.20 -4.75 -0.93
N THR A 54 -6.50 -4.39 -2.17
CA THR A 54 -6.54 -5.33 -3.29
C THR A 54 -5.47 -4.91 -4.29
N VAL A 55 -4.61 -5.84 -4.64
CA VAL A 55 -3.53 -5.64 -5.61
C VAL A 55 -3.51 -6.83 -6.55
N ARG A 56 -3.54 -6.58 -7.86
CA ARG A 56 -3.46 -7.61 -8.88
C ARG A 56 -4.48 -8.74 -8.68
N GLY A 57 -5.66 -8.39 -8.16
CA GLY A 57 -6.71 -9.37 -7.90
C GLY A 57 -6.57 -10.12 -6.57
N TYR A 58 -5.57 -9.83 -5.78
CA TYR A 58 -5.37 -10.45 -4.47
C TYR A 58 -5.70 -9.48 -3.36
N GLU A 59 -6.26 -10.02 -2.29
CA GLU A 59 -6.55 -9.23 -1.08
C GLU A 59 -5.40 -9.40 -0.11
N LEU A 60 -4.87 -8.29 0.37
CA LEU A 60 -3.73 -8.27 1.28
C LEU A 60 -4.01 -7.36 2.47
N SER A 61 -3.40 -7.68 3.60
CA SER A 61 -3.36 -6.77 4.74
C SER A 61 -1.94 -6.29 4.91
N ILE A 62 -1.74 -4.99 5.01
CA ILE A 62 -0.42 -4.42 5.24
C ILE A 62 -0.45 -3.53 6.46
N ARG A 63 0.70 -3.40 7.10
CA ARG A 63 0.84 -2.53 8.25
C ARG A 63 0.78 -1.07 7.80
N LYS A 64 0.24 -0.23 8.67
CA LYS A 64 0.21 1.20 8.46
C LYS A 64 1.61 1.75 8.14
N ALA A 65 2.62 1.25 8.84
CA ALA A 65 4.01 1.66 8.60
C ALA A 65 4.48 1.33 7.19
N ASP A 66 4.06 0.18 6.67
CA ASP A 66 4.40 -0.21 5.29
C ASP A 66 3.66 0.65 4.28
N ALA A 67 2.38 0.95 4.55
CA ALA A 67 1.59 1.82 3.67
C ALA A 67 2.22 3.21 3.56
N ASP A 68 2.85 3.67 4.63
CA ASP A 68 3.53 4.98 4.65
C ASP A 68 4.78 5.00 3.77
N MET A 69 5.31 3.83 3.42
CA MET A 69 6.49 3.70 2.55
C MET A 69 6.13 3.59 1.08
N ILE A 70 4.84 3.55 0.75
CA ILE A 70 4.37 3.39 -0.63
C ILE A 70 3.84 4.73 -1.12
N GLU A 71 4.63 5.35 -1.99
CA GLU A 71 4.23 6.62 -2.60
C GLU A 71 3.29 6.36 -3.76
N VAL A 72 2.18 7.09 -3.82
CA VAL A 72 1.14 6.91 -4.83
C VAL A 72 0.76 8.25 -5.46
N GLU A 73 0.05 8.14 -6.58
CA GLU A 73 -0.56 9.30 -7.23
C GLU A 73 -2.03 9.06 -7.51
#